data_6c8f133a56babdfedf5d0974934a2cf3
#
_entry.id   6c8f133a56babdfedf5d0974934a2cf3
#
_cell.length_a   1.000
_cell.length_b   1.000
_cell.length_c   1.000
_cell.angle_alpha   90.00
_cell.angle_beta   90.00
_cell.angle_gamma   90.00
#
_symmetry.space_group_name_H-M   'P 1'
#
loop_
_entity.id
_entity.type
_entity.pdbx_description
1 polymer ?
#
loop_
_entity_poly.entity_id
_entity_poly.type
_entity_poly.pdbx_seq_one_letter_code
_entity_poly.pdbx_strand_id
1 'polypeptide(L)'
;DEWELTLKNHGHSSIIDWLSFLKVDVALLDGTFWNEEELPSQALVPHPTIEESLRRLGPKKTNYPDIRFIHINHSNPILVDEELRQKLSGWALAEQGEAFIL
;
A
#
# COMPACT_ATOMS: atom_id res chain seq x y z
N ASP A 1 7.78 3.10 11.90
CA ASP A 1 6.57 2.54 11.31
C ASP A 1 6.84 1.17 10.69
N GLU A 2 5.82 0.47 10.27
CA GLU A 2 5.96 -0.90 9.77
C GLU A 2 6.82 -0.99 8.52
N TRP A 3 6.70 -0.03 7.61
CA TRP A 3 7.54 0.00 6.42
C TRP A 3 9.00 0.27 6.76
N GLU A 4 9.26 1.17 7.68
CA GLU A 4 10.63 1.47 8.10
C GLU A 4 11.32 0.21 8.61
N LEU A 5 10.65 -0.53 9.49
CA LEU A 5 11.20 -1.76 10.04
C LEU A 5 11.38 -2.83 8.97
N THR A 6 10.40 -3.01 8.11
CA THR A 6 10.44 -4.00 7.02
C THR A 6 11.60 -3.70 6.07
N LEU A 7 11.71 -2.47 5.61
CA LEU A 7 12.75 -2.07 4.66
C LEU A 7 14.14 -2.20 5.28
N LYS A 8 14.29 -1.80 6.54
CA LYS A 8 15.54 -1.93 7.24
C LYS A 8 15.98 -3.40 7.36
N ASN A 9 15.05 -4.29 7.71
CA ASN A 9 15.34 -5.71 7.84
C ASN A 9 15.77 -6.35 6.53
N HIS A 10 15.37 -5.81 5.40
CA HIS A 10 15.73 -6.30 4.07
C HIS A 10 16.84 -5.47 3.40
N GLY A 11 17.37 -4.46 4.10
CA GLY A 11 18.51 -3.68 3.61
C GLY A 11 18.17 -2.67 2.51
N HIS A 12 16.93 -2.21 2.44
CA HIS A 12 16.50 -1.25 1.42
C HIS A 12 16.01 0.06 2.06
N SER A 13 16.11 1.15 1.31
CA SER A 13 15.73 2.47 1.78
C SER A 13 14.34 2.91 1.35
N SER A 14 13.75 2.27 0.33
CA SER A 14 12.43 2.62 -0.17
C SER A 14 11.69 1.38 -0.67
N ILE A 15 10.35 1.49 -0.71
CA ILE A 15 9.51 0.41 -1.25
C ILE A 15 9.86 0.15 -2.72
N ILE A 16 9.99 1.19 -3.52
CA ILE A 16 10.29 1.05 -4.95
C ILE A 16 11.66 0.40 -5.16
N ASP A 17 12.66 0.79 -4.39
CA ASP A 17 14.00 0.20 -4.46
C ASP A 17 13.95 -1.30 -4.16
N TRP A 18 13.24 -1.68 -3.10
CA TRP A 18 13.08 -3.08 -2.73
C TRP A 18 12.36 -3.88 -3.81
N LEU A 19 11.24 -3.36 -4.34
CA LEU A 19 10.48 -4.03 -5.39
C LEU A 19 11.29 -4.14 -6.69
N SER A 20 12.08 -3.13 -7.01
CA SER A 20 12.99 -3.17 -8.17
C SER A 20 14.06 -4.25 -8.02
N PHE A 21 14.60 -4.38 -6.82
CA PHE A 21 15.56 -5.45 -6.50
C PHE A 21 14.93 -6.83 -6.68
N LEU A 22 13.66 -7.01 -6.27
CA LEU A 22 12.93 -8.27 -6.41
C LEU A 22 12.44 -8.52 -7.84
N LYS A 23 12.55 -7.53 -8.73
CA LYS A 23 12.12 -7.60 -10.14
C LYS A 23 10.65 -7.94 -10.30
N VAL A 24 9.79 -7.34 -9.47
CA VAL A 24 8.34 -7.54 -9.57
C VAL A 24 7.72 -6.54 -10.53
N ASP A 25 6.74 -6.99 -11.31
CA ASP A 25 5.96 -6.13 -12.22
C ASP A 25 4.67 -5.66 -11.57
N VAL A 26 4.10 -6.48 -10.69
CA VAL A 26 2.86 -6.19 -9.96
C VAL A 26 3.09 -6.50 -8.49
N ALA A 27 2.69 -5.61 -7.61
CA ALA A 27 2.74 -5.82 -6.17
C ALA A 27 1.39 -5.52 -5.54
N LEU A 28 0.97 -6.37 -4.60
CA LEU A 28 -0.26 -6.18 -3.84
C LEU A 28 0.15 -5.84 -2.41
N LEU A 29 -0.17 -4.63 -1.98
CA LEU A 29 0.19 -4.14 -0.65
C LEU A 29 -1.01 -4.14 0.27
N ASP A 30 -0.74 -4.27 1.57
CA ASP A 30 -1.77 -4.25 2.59
C ASP A 30 -2.53 -2.92 2.58
N GLY A 31 -3.84 -3.00 2.37
CA GLY A 31 -4.74 -1.86 2.35
C GLY A 31 -5.81 -1.92 3.42
N THR A 32 -5.63 -2.73 4.47
CA THR A 32 -6.65 -2.95 5.48
C THR A 32 -7.14 -1.64 6.10
N PHE A 33 -6.24 -0.76 6.51
CA PHE A 33 -6.58 0.49 7.18
C PHE A 33 -6.03 1.70 6.43
N TRP A 34 -6.79 2.80 6.46
CA TRP A 34 -6.35 4.06 5.84
C TRP A 34 -5.21 4.70 6.62
N ASN A 35 -5.38 4.90 7.92
CA ASN A 35 -4.37 5.49 8.79
C ASN A 35 -4.45 4.93 10.21
N GLU A 36 -3.57 5.42 11.08
CA GLU A 36 -3.47 4.91 12.45
C GLU A 36 -4.74 5.16 13.28
N GLU A 37 -5.51 6.19 12.96
CA GLU A 37 -6.76 6.50 13.68
C GLU A 37 -7.80 5.40 13.49
N GLU A 38 -7.75 4.70 12.38
CA GLU A 38 -8.65 3.59 12.08
C GLU A 38 -8.25 2.30 12.81
N LEU A 39 -6.99 2.17 13.23
CA LEU A 39 -6.48 0.96 13.87
C LEU A 39 -7.18 0.72 15.21
N PRO A 40 -7.66 -0.52 15.47
CA PRO A 40 -8.16 -0.87 16.81
C PRO A 40 -7.04 -0.70 17.84
N SER A 41 -7.37 -0.20 19.02
CA SER A 41 -6.40 0.02 20.10
C SER A 41 -5.71 -1.28 20.56
N GLN A 42 -6.26 -2.44 20.19
CA GLN A 42 -5.75 -3.75 20.56
C GLN A 42 -5.36 -4.58 19.33
N ALA A 43 -4.96 -3.93 18.25
CA ALA A 43 -4.52 -4.66 17.06
C ALA A 43 -3.30 -5.53 17.42
N LEU A 44 -3.45 -6.85 17.31
CA LEU A 44 -2.38 -7.80 17.63
C LEU A 44 -1.39 -7.96 16.49
N VAL A 45 -1.82 -7.70 15.26
CA VAL A 45 -1.00 -7.83 14.06
C VAL A 45 -0.79 -6.43 13.47
N PRO A 46 0.46 -5.96 13.40
CA PRO A 46 0.72 -4.66 12.81
C PRO A 46 0.48 -4.68 11.30
N HIS A 47 -0.22 -3.66 10.80
CA HIS A 47 -0.46 -3.44 9.38
C HIS A 47 0.09 -2.09 8.99
N PRO A 48 0.87 -1.98 7.89
CA PRO A 48 1.15 -0.67 7.33
C PRO A 48 -0.15 -0.05 6.82
N THR A 49 -0.35 1.24 7.06
CA THR A 49 -1.55 1.93 6.59
C THR A 49 -1.37 2.37 5.14
N ILE A 50 -2.49 2.58 4.42
CA ILE A 50 -2.43 3.09 3.06
C ILE A 50 -1.76 4.46 3.03
N GLU A 51 -2.12 5.35 3.96
CA GLU A 51 -1.53 6.69 4.03
C GLU A 51 0.00 6.64 4.17
N GLU A 52 0.50 5.77 5.05
CA GLU A 52 1.94 5.59 5.23
C GLU A 52 2.59 5.03 3.96
N SER A 53 1.98 4.02 3.35
CA SER A 53 2.49 3.43 2.12
C SER A 53 2.55 4.46 0.99
N LEU A 54 1.50 5.29 0.83
CA LEU A 54 1.47 6.36 -0.17
C LEU A 54 2.57 7.39 0.08
N ARG A 55 2.80 7.76 1.33
CA ARG A 55 3.85 8.71 1.68
C ARG A 55 5.22 8.18 1.27
N ARG A 56 5.46 6.90 1.48
CA ARG A 56 6.73 6.27 1.15
C ARG A 56 6.90 5.98 -0.34
N LEU A 57 5.79 5.69 -1.05
CA LEU A 57 5.83 5.45 -2.49
C LEU A 57 6.02 6.75 -3.29
N GLY A 58 5.39 7.83 -2.84
CA GLY A 58 5.30 9.04 -3.63
C GLY A 58 4.43 8.85 -4.88
N PRO A 59 4.36 9.83 -5.77
CA PRO A 59 3.57 9.71 -7.00
C PRO A 59 4.11 8.63 -7.93
N LYS A 60 3.21 7.91 -8.60
CA LYS A 60 3.58 6.86 -9.54
C LYS A 60 4.30 7.44 -10.76
N LYS A 61 5.41 6.80 -11.15
CA LYS A 61 6.14 7.08 -12.38
C LYS A 61 5.97 5.91 -13.36
N THR A 62 6.16 6.18 -14.65
CA THR A 62 5.91 5.18 -15.71
C THR A 62 6.73 3.91 -15.59
N ASN A 63 7.93 3.99 -15.04
CA ASN A 63 8.83 2.84 -14.89
C ASN A 63 8.67 2.08 -13.58
N TYR A 64 7.70 2.49 -12.74
CA TYR A 64 7.43 1.82 -11.49
C TYR A 64 6.54 0.59 -11.70
N PRO A 65 6.64 -0.43 -10.84
CA PRO A 65 5.72 -1.56 -10.91
C PRO A 65 4.28 -1.12 -10.64
N ASP A 66 3.32 -1.92 -11.09
CA ASP A 66 1.91 -1.71 -10.78
C ASP A 66 1.68 -2.14 -9.34
N ILE A 67 1.30 -1.20 -8.49
CA ILE A 67 1.05 -1.46 -7.08
C ILE A 67 -0.42 -1.20 -6.78
N ARG A 68 -1.07 -2.19 -6.15
CA ARG A 68 -2.47 -2.10 -5.77
C ARG A 68 -2.65 -2.49 -4.32
N PHE A 69 -3.56 -1.82 -3.65
CA PHE A 69 -3.89 -2.13 -2.25
C PHE A 69 -5.02 -3.14 -2.18
N ILE A 70 -4.85 -4.16 -1.33
CA ILE A 70 -5.81 -5.25 -1.14
C ILE A 70 -6.21 -5.36 0.33
N HIS A 71 -7.18 -6.23 0.60
CA HIS A 71 -7.68 -6.51 1.96
C HIS A 71 -8.25 -5.26 2.63
N ILE A 72 -9.01 -4.45 1.87
CA ILE A 72 -9.59 -3.21 2.40
C ILE A 72 -10.64 -3.56 3.46
N ASN A 73 -10.42 -3.07 4.68
CA ASN A 73 -11.39 -3.26 5.75
C ASN A 73 -12.65 -2.40 5.50
N HIS A 74 -13.82 -2.90 5.94
CA HIS A 74 -15.09 -2.19 5.74
C HIS A 74 -15.11 -0.80 6.38
N SER A 75 -14.33 -0.60 7.45
CA SER A 75 -14.21 0.71 8.10
C SER A 75 -13.29 1.68 7.37
N ASN A 76 -12.55 1.20 6.36
CA ASN A 76 -11.58 2.05 5.67
C ASN A 76 -12.31 3.10 4.82
N PRO A 77 -12.11 4.39 5.12
CA PRO A 77 -12.84 5.46 4.42
C PRO A 77 -12.49 5.56 2.93
N ILE A 78 -11.41 4.92 2.46
CA ILE A 78 -11.05 4.91 1.02
C ILE A 78 -12.16 4.32 0.16
N LEU A 79 -13.02 3.47 0.74
CA LEU A 79 -14.10 2.83 0.00
C LEU A 79 -15.19 3.82 -0.44
N VAL A 80 -15.40 4.90 0.31
CA VAL A 80 -16.51 5.83 0.07
C VAL A 80 -16.06 7.29 -0.12
N ASP A 81 -14.83 7.63 0.25
CA ASP A 81 -14.36 9.02 0.21
C ASP A 81 -13.56 9.27 -1.08
N GLU A 82 -14.17 10.03 -1.99
CA GLU A 82 -13.57 10.36 -3.28
C GLU A 82 -12.29 11.18 -3.13
N GLU A 83 -12.22 12.07 -2.15
CA GLU A 83 -11.01 12.86 -1.91
C GLU A 83 -9.83 11.98 -1.52
N LEU A 84 -10.08 10.95 -0.72
CA LEU A 84 -9.02 10.01 -0.34
C LEU A 84 -8.56 9.19 -1.54
N ARG A 85 -9.47 8.81 -2.44
CA ARG A 85 -9.09 8.08 -3.66
C ARG A 85 -8.18 8.90 -4.56
N GLN A 86 -8.37 10.22 -4.61
CA GLN A 86 -7.50 11.09 -5.38
C GLN A 86 -6.08 11.13 -4.80
N LYS A 87 -5.92 10.89 -3.51
CA LYS A 87 -4.60 10.85 -2.87
C LYS A 87 -3.78 9.61 -3.24
N LEU A 88 -4.38 8.65 -3.94
CA LEU A 88 -3.64 7.48 -4.43
C LEU A 88 -2.56 7.84 -5.45
N SER A 89 -2.64 9.00 -6.09
CA SER A 89 -1.57 9.56 -6.94
C SER A 89 -1.09 8.60 -8.04
N GLY A 90 -2.04 7.93 -8.69
CA GLY A 90 -1.75 6.97 -9.77
C GLY A 90 -1.70 5.51 -9.31
N TRP A 91 -1.58 5.25 -8.02
CA TRP A 91 -1.71 3.90 -7.48
C TRP A 91 -3.19 3.52 -7.40
N ALA A 92 -3.50 2.24 -7.25
CA ALA A 92 -4.89 1.77 -7.35
C ALA A 92 -5.28 0.85 -6.19
N LEU A 93 -6.60 0.66 -6.05
CA LEU A 93 -7.15 -0.42 -5.22
C LEU A 93 -7.36 -1.63 -6.11
N ALA A 94 -7.07 -2.83 -5.60
CA ALA A 94 -7.42 -4.05 -6.31
C ALA A 94 -8.93 -4.29 -6.20
N GLU A 95 -9.55 -4.64 -7.33
CA GLU A 95 -10.97 -4.95 -7.36
C GLU A 95 -11.21 -6.44 -7.13
N GLN A 96 -12.32 -6.76 -6.48
CA GLN A 96 -12.70 -8.16 -6.27
C GLN A 96 -12.88 -8.86 -7.62
N GLY A 97 -12.28 -10.03 -7.76
CA GLY A 97 -12.35 -10.79 -9.00
C GLY A 97 -11.38 -10.33 -10.08
N GLU A 98 -10.56 -9.32 -9.80
CA GLU A 98 -9.55 -8.82 -10.73
C GLU A 98 -8.49 -9.89 -10.98
N ALA A 99 -8.16 -10.11 -12.25
CA ALA A 99 -7.15 -11.08 -12.65
C ALA A 99 -5.87 -10.37 -13.08
N PHE A 100 -4.73 -10.90 -12.66
CA PHE A 100 -3.42 -10.42 -13.07
C PHE A 100 -2.78 -11.44 -13.98
N ILE A 101 -2.27 -11.00 -15.12
CA ILE A 101 -1.52 -11.85 -16.05
C ILE A 101 -0.04 -11.69 -15.68
N LEU A 102 0.52 -12.73 -15.13
CA LEU A 102 1.92 -12.75 -14.70
C LEU A 102 2.83 -13.33 -15.75
#